data_b6b3d5473935e757b2bcfe8cfbb3df5c
#
_entry.id   b6b3d5473935e757b2bcfe8cfbb3df5c
#
_cell.length_a   1.000
_cell.length_b   1.000
_cell.length_c   1.000
_cell.angle_alpha   90.00
_cell.angle_beta   90.00
_cell.angle_gamma   90.00
#
_symmetry.space_group_name_H-M   'P 1'
#
loop_
_entity.id
_entity.type
_entity.pdbx_description
1 polymer ?
#
loop_
_entity_poly.entity_id
_entity_poly.type
_entity_poly.pdbx_seq_one_letter_code
_entity_poly.pdbx_strand_id
1 'polypeptide(L)'
;MGLVIFVAGRYLLWPPQPPVSSTPATAPGETPVTVSPTTRPASEPDATASSVSTKYGGILRLADRGDPPSAFDPMRTSSIALHEVAGALFGPGNLVMRSRENVYQVSPYLARTWYSSPDFTEWTFVLRNDVLWHDGTPFTAEDVKFWFDLALFGYEVDGKIRAPAYFKGELDAIEEVEVLSKDQVRIKLNTRNRFFLEILADPRLKFAHPRHLMEPRLKAGNVSVSPLDIGLVGLGPFRFEKYEEGSVVRVRRFDRYFETDGQGNQLPYLDGIDYIIMTEPAAMDAAFRTGRLDGGARGVGHYLSEERMQGYIRDLGDRVFFAEMEGGNFRLAFNVLKPGPWQDPRVRRAIALWIDKEAAIPSVLGGFGWTSPGLGPLNPGKDKRFVVWPRFDTAPLEERRAEAKRLMAEAGYAEGFVMGHISRAQQPLGGQFLKDQLKGLGIDLQLEVVDEAEWNTGRVSLDYDSQQGALTVLPIPEGTEGVYGRFSKSPDSYAKHEDTKVDDYYRLLLEASTTERRIEVWRQLQEYIFVGQTYVIPIAEAIYVVPYRTYVKGLPVPAEDAHTHTDFATVWLDKSVK
;
A
#
# COMPACT_ATOMS: atom_id res chain seq x y z
N MET A 1 -39.41 -17.89 5.75
CA MET A 1 -38.94 -18.89 4.77
C MET A 1 -38.11 -18.14 3.75
N GLY A 2 -36.88 -17.87 4.10
CA GLY A 2 -35.94 -17.08 3.30
C GLY A 2 -35.05 -18.03 2.46
N LEU A 3 -35.09 -17.83 1.17
CA LEU A 3 -34.32 -18.61 0.20
C LEU A 3 -32.88 -18.07 0.20
N VAL A 4 -31.97 -18.81 0.79
CA VAL A 4 -30.52 -18.56 0.65
C VAL A 4 -30.10 -19.21 -0.66
N ILE A 5 -29.80 -18.38 -1.66
CA ILE A 5 -29.23 -18.86 -2.91
C ILE A 5 -27.71 -18.83 -2.73
N PHE A 6 -27.12 -19.99 -2.53
CA PHE A 6 -25.67 -20.17 -2.66
C PHE A 6 -25.31 -20.12 -4.14
N VAL A 7 -24.64 -19.06 -4.58
CA VAL A 7 -23.94 -19.07 -5.85
C VAL A 7 -22.65 -19.85 -5.65
N ALA A 8 -22.61 -21.07 -6.19
CA ALA A 8 -21.43 -21.92 -6.17
C ALA A 8 -20.31 -21.29 -7.02
N GLY A 9 -19.41 -20.58 -6.38
CA GLY A 9 -18.14 -20.20 -6.98
C GLY A 9 -17.32 -21.46 -7.24
N ARG A 10 -16.91 -21.68 -8.48
CA ARG A 10 -15.92 -22.70 -8.83
C ARG A 10 -14.57 -22.27 -8.23
N TYR A 11 -14.29 -22.76 -7.04
CA TYR A 11 -12.91 -22.78 -6.53
C TYR A 11 -12.14 -23.81 -7.35
N LEU A 12 -11.17 -23.36 -8.12
CA LEU A 12 -10.10 -24.23 -8.59
C LEU A 12 -9.29 -24.63 -7.35
N LEU A 13 -9.58 -25.80 -6.84
CA LEU A 13 -8.81 -26.42 -5.75
C LEU A 13 -7.40 -26.72 -6.30
N TRP A 14 -6.43 -26.01 -5.80
CA TRP A 14 -5.01 -26.36 -5.90
C TRP A 14 -4.79 -27.67 -5.13
N PRO A 15 -4.09 -28.67 -5.68
CA PRO A 15 -3.84 -29.91 -4.97
C PRO A 15 -2.96 -29.66 -3.74
N PRO A 16 -3.19 -30.38 -2.62
CA PRO A 16 -2.42 -30.20 -1.41
C PRO A 16 -0.95 -30.59 -1.64
N GLN A 17 -0.06 -29.73 -1.23
CA GLN A 17 1.39 -30.01 -1.18
C GLN A 17 1.68 -31.07 -0.10
N PRO A 18 2.63 -32.01 -0.35
CA PRO A 18 3.00 -33.01 0.64
C PRO A 18 3.70 -32.36 1.86
N PRO A 19 3.59 -32.96 3.05
CA PRO A 19 4.16 -32.39 4.26
C PRO A 19 5.69 -32.38 4.21
N VAL A 20 6.27 -31.22 4.51
CA VAL A 20 7.72 -31.06 4.67
C VAL A 20 8.12 -31.71 6.00
N SER A 21 8.93 -32.75 5.95
CA SER A 21 9.45 -33.43 7.12
C SER A 21 10.49 -32.54 7.81
N SER A 22 10.26 -32.22 9.07
CA SER A 22 11.19 -31.53 9.95
C SER A 22 12.17 -32.54 10.53
N THR A 23 13.44 -32.47 10.14
CA THR A 23 14.56 -33.07 10.88
C THR A 23 15.48 -31.94 11.35
N PRO A 24 15.86 -31.87 12.64
CA PRO A 24 16.74 -30.81 13.10
C PRO A 24 18.18 -31.13 12.71
N ALA A 25 18.82 -30.22 11.98
CA ALA A 25 20.25 -30.29 11.69
C ALA A 25 21.03 -29.43 12.69
N THR A 26 21.98 -30.08 13.31
CA THR A 26 23.05 -29.54 14.16
C THR A 26 23.89 -28.51 13.40
N ALA A 27 24.26 -27.45 14.08
CA ALA A 27 25.16 -26.42 13.55
C ALA A 27 26.57 -27.00 13.30
N PRO A 28 27.18 -26.58 12.23
CA PRO A 28 28.57 -26.11 12.28
C PRO A 28 28.84 -24.91 11.34
N GLY A 29 29.76 -24.05 11.78
CA GLY A 29 30.77 -23.35 11.01
C GLY A 29 30.33 -22.48 9.81
N GLU A 30 30.60 -21.22 9.96
CA GLU A 30 30.51 -20.13 9.03
C GLU A 30 30.93 -20.41 7.58
N THR A 31 30.02 -20.28 6.63
CA THR A 31 30.32 -19.92 5.24
C THR A 31 29.22 -19.02 4.71
N PRO A 32 29.53 -18.02 3.88
CA PRO A 32 28.52 -17.11 3.35
C PRO A 32 27.56 -17.87 2.42
N VAL A 33 26.26 -17.75 2.69
CA VAL A 33 25.22 -18.38 1.88
C VAL A 33 25.08 -17.58 0.58
N THR A 34 25.77 -18.05 -0.44
CA THR A 34 25.51 -17.64 -1.83
C THR A 34 24.35 -18.48 -2.35
N VAL A 35 23.20 -17.87 -2.50
CA VAL A 35 22.08 -18.50 -3.21
C VAL A 35 22.33 -18.33 -4.70
N SER A 36 22.94 -19.33 -5.33
CA SER A 36 23.04 -19.40 -6.80
C SER A 36 21.72 -19.89 -7.39
N PRO A 37 21.26 -19.27 -8.49
CA PRO A 37 20.09 -19.77 -9.19
C PRO A 37 20.43 -21.13 -9.85
N THR A 38 19.64 -22.15 -9.53
CA THR A 38 19.72 -23.47 -10.16
C THR A 38 19.35 -23.33 -11.65
N THR A 39 20.32 -23.48 -12.51
CA THR A 39 20.10 -23.62 -13.96
C THR A 39 19.46 -24.98 -14.26
N ARG A 40 18.25 -24.93 -14.80
CA ARG A 40 17.58 -26.09 -15.39
C ARG A 40 18.19 -26.36 -16.77
N PRO A 41 18.43 -27.62 -17.18
CA PRO A 41 18.97 -27.89 -18.49
C PRO A 41 17.97 -27.53 -19.59
N ALA A 42 18.50 -26.98 -20.68
CA ALA A 42 17.74 -26.60 -21.87
C ALA A 42 17.04 -27.83 -22.48
N SER A 43 15.72 -27.78 -22.56
CA SER A 43 14.90 -28.66 -23.39
C SER A 43 14.61 -27.98 -24.74
N GLU A 44 14.56 -28.79 -25.79
CA GLU A 44 14.44 -28.44 -27.19
C GLU A 44 13.30 -27.46 -27.53
N PRO A 45 13.42 -26.67 -28.62
CA PRO A 45 12.41 -25.68 -29.00
C PRO A 45 11.22 -26.34 -29.67
N ASP A 46 10.08 -26.37 -28.99
CA ASP A 46 8.84 -26.86 -29.62
C ASP A 46 7.72 -25.78 -29.54
N ALA A 47 7.15 -25.51 -30.69
CA ALA A 47 5.80 -24.95 -30.98
C ALA A 47 5.26 -23.69 -30.24
N THR A 48 6.01 -22.97 -29.42
CA THR A 48 5.50 -21.85 -28.60
C THR A 48 5.64 -20.45 -29.22
N ALA A 49 6.36 -20.31 -30.33
CA ALA A 49 6.58 -18.99 -30.95
C ALA A 49 5.29 -18.34 -31.50
N SER A 50 4.27 -19.13 -31.84
CA SER A 50 2.99 -18.63 -32.38
C SER A 50 2.09 -18.01 -31.30
N SER A 51 2.17 -18.47 -30.05
CA SER A 51 1.30 -17.99 -28.97
C SER A 51 1.76 -16.66 -28.35
N VAL A 52 3.03 -16.33 -28.46
CA VAL A 52 3.63 -15.12 -27.85
C VAL A 52 3.31 -13.88 -28.67
N SER A 53 3.30 -13.96 -30.01
CA SER A 53 2.97 -12.83 -30.88
C SER A 53 1.55 -12.29 -30.65
N THR A 54 0.66 -13.11 -30.09
CA THR A 54 -0.73 -12.73 -29.79
C THR A 54 -0.88 -11.84 -28.53
N LYS A 55 0.10 -11.85 -27.62
CA LYS A 55 0.06 -11.03 -26.39
C LYS A 55 0.41 -9.58 -26.62
N TYR A 56 1.27 -9.28 -27.62
CA TYR A 56 1.73 -7.92 -27.83
C TYR A 56 0.68 -7.02 -28.46
N GLY A 57 0.68 -5.77 -27.99
CA GLY A 57 -0.09 -4.67 -28.56
C GLY A 57 -1.38 -4.35 -27.84
N GLY A 58 -1.94 -3.23 -28.23
CA GLY A 58 -3.17 -2.67 -27.67
C GLY A 58 -2.91 -1.67 -26.53
N ILE A 59 -3.88 -0.79 -26.34
CA ILE A 59 -3.90 0.22 -25.29
C ILE A 59 -4.92 -0.22 -24.24
N LEU A 60 -4.47 -0.33 -22.99
CA LEU A 60 -5.35 -0.57 -21.83
C LEU A 60 -5.95 0.75 -21.39
N ARG A 61 -7.26 0.82 -21.26
CA ARG A 61 -7.99 2.04 -20.85
C ARG A 61 -8.55 1.85 -19.46
N LEU A 62 -7.99 2.58 -18.50
CA LEU A 62 -8.38 2.54 -17.09
C LEU A 62 -9.01 3.86 -16.67
N ALA A 63 -10.03 3.84 -15.83
CA ALA A 63 -10.50 5.05 -15.17
C ALA A 63 -9.59 5.39 -14.00
N ASP A 64 -9.20 6.65 -13.88
CA ASP A 64 -8.65 7.22 -12.65
C ASP A 64 -9.62 8.26 -12.08
N ARG A 65 -9.69 8.40 -10.76
CA ARG A 65 -10.66 9.27 -10.08
C ARG A 65 -10.17 10.69 -9.86
N GLY A 66 -8.98 11.03 -10.27
CA GLY A 66 -8.42 12.37 -10.14
C GLY A 66 -7.05 12.49 -10.77
N ASP A 67 -6.62 13.73 -10.90
CA ASP A 67 -5.30 14.04 -11.38
C ASP A 67 -4.23 13.56 -10.40
N PRO A 68 -3.09 13.04 -10.88
CA PRO A 68 -1.95 12.74 -10.03
C PRO A 68 -1.44 14.02 -9.35
N PRO A 69 -1.54 14.13 -8.00
CA PRO A 69 -1.16 15.35 -7.29
C PRO A 69 0.35 15.53 -7.22
N SER A 70 0.77 16.69 -6.66
CA SER A 70 2.17 17.00 -6.38
C SER A 70 3.07 16.90 -7.60
N ALA A 71 2.55 17.25 -8.78
CA ALA A 71 3.28 17.19 -10.04
C ALA A 71 3.98 15.84 -10.28
N PHE A 72 3.28 14.76 -9.98
CA PHE A 72 3.73 13.37 -10.09
C PHE A 72 4.92 13.00 -9.19
N ASP A 73 5.14 13.73 -8.10
CA ASP A 73 6.26 13.45 -7.20
C ASP A 73 5.87 12.46 -6.07
N PRO A 74 6.33 11.19 -6.12
CA PRO A 74 6.04 10.19 -5.11
C PRO A 74 6.72 10.47 -3.76
N MET A 75 7.67 11.40 -3.68
CA MET A 75 8.24 11.86 -2.40
C MET A 75 7.34 12.87 -1.68
N ARG A 76 6.28 13.37 -2.32
CA ARG A 76 5.44 14.45 -1.80
C ARG A 76 4.04 14.02 -1.40
N THR A 77 3.61 12.85 -1.82
CA THR A 77 2.24 12.39 -1.58
C THR A 77 2.11 10.88 -1.56
N SER A 78 1.21 10.39 -0.71
CA SER A 78 0.75 8.99 -0.68
C SER A 78 -0.51 8.76 -1.50
N SER A 79 -0.88 9.70 -2.39
CA SER A 79 -2.12 9.61 -3.18
C SER A 79 -2.14 8.38 -4.08
N ILE A 80 -3.24 7.66 -4.03
CA ILE A 80 -3.48 6.47 -4.86
C ILE A 80 -3.50 6.83 -6.34
N ALA A 81 -4.11 7.96 -6.73
CA ALA A 81 -4.15 8.43 -8.11
C ALA A 81 -2.75 8.60 -8.71
N LEU A 82 -1.77 9.05 -7.88
CA LEU A 82 -0.38 9.06 -8.32
C LEU A 82 0.19 7.66 -8.44
N HIS A 83 0.00 6.80 -7.43
CA HIS A 83 0.69 5.51 -7.37
C HIS A 83 0.31 4.58 -8.52
N GLU A 84 -0.89 4.67 -9.05
CA GLU A 84 -1.32 3.89 -10.21
C GLU A 84 -0.52 4.24 -11.48
N VAL A 85 -0.38 5.52 -11.76
CA VAL A 85 0.44 6.00 -12.89
C VAL A 85 1.92 5.82 -12.63
N ALA A 86 2.34 6.02 -11.38
CA ALA A 86 3.74 5.91 -10.97
C ALA A 86 4.33 4.51 -11.15
N GLY A 87 3.52 3.44 -10.98
CA GLY A 87 3.96 2.08 -11.27
C GLY A 87 4.32 1.87 -12.73
N ALA A 88 3.54 2.43 -13.63
CA ALA A 88 3.82 2.36 -15.06
C ALA A 88 5.07 3.18 -15.46
N LEU A 89 5.21 4.39 -14.91
CA LEU A 89 6.29 5.34 -15.25
C LEU A 89 7.61 5.04 -14.54
N PHE A 90 7.57 4.78 -13.23
CA PHE A 90 8.76 4.70 -12.39
C PHE A 90 9.11 3.26 -11.98
N GLY A 91 8.21 2.32 -12.26
CA GLY A 91 8.37 0.89 -11.98
C GLY A 91 7.64 0.41 -10.72
N PRO A 92 7.49 -0.91 -10.57
CA PRO A 92 6.74 -1.53 -9.48
C PRO A 92 7.49 -1.56 -8.13
N GLY A 93 8.79 -1.27 -8.12
CA GLY A 93 9.64 -1.39 -6.95
C GLY A 93 10.73 -0.33 -6.85
N ASN A 94 11.67 -0.61 -5.94
CA ASN A 94 12.88 0.17 -5.70
C ASN A 94 14.12 -0.66 -6.13
N LEU A 95 15.14 -0.80 -5.28
CA LEU A 95 16.24 -1.75 -5.53
C LEU A 95 15.72 -3.20 -5.60
N VAL A 96 14.71 -3.48 -4.81
CA VAL A 96 13.96 -4.75 -4.76
C VAL A 96 12.46 -4.47 -4.91
N MET A 97 11.68 -5.49 -5.14
CA MET A 97 10.22 -5.39 -5.26
C MET A 97 9.53 -6.56 -4.55
N ARG A 98 8.23 -6.46 -4.35
CA ARG A 98 7.41 -7.60 -3.97
C ARG A 98 7.32 -8.60 -5.12
N SER A 99 7.41 -9.88 -4.80
CA SER A 99 7.28 -10.92 -5.82
C SER A 99 5.88 -10.91 -6.43
N ARG A 100 5.79 -11.03 -7.76
CA ARG A 100 4.52 -11.17 -8.48
C ARG A 100 3.78 -12.47 -8.18
N GLU A 101 4.50 -13.49 -7.70
CA GLU A 101 3.93 -14.80 -7.35
C GLU A 101 3.50 -14.87 -5.89
N ASN A 102 4.21 -14.17 -5.02
CA ASN A 102 3.96 -14.14 -3.58
C ASN A 102 4.38 -12.79 -3.01
N VAL A 103 3.43 -11.92 -2.72
CA VAL A 103 3.67 -10.56 -2.23
C VAL A 103 4.40 -10.50 -0.87
N TYR A 104 4.42 -11.61 -0.13
CA TYR A 104 5.18 -11.72 1.12
C TYR A 104 6.68 -11.97 0.91
N GLN A 105 7.10 -12.17 -0.34
CA GLN A 105 8.49 -12.38 -0.68
C GLN A 105 9.06 -11.18 -1.40
N VAL A 106 10.32 -10.88 -1.09
CA VAL A 106 11.10 -9.87 -1.79
C VAL A 106 11.82 -10.52 -2.97
N SER A 107 11.74 -9.86 -4.12
CA SER A 107 12.39 -10.28 -5.37
C SER A 107 13.37 -9.22 -5.86
N PRO A 108 14.41 -9.61 -6.63
CA PRO A 108 15.26 -8.67 -7.35
C PRO A 108 14.45 -7.76 -8.27
N TYR A 109 14.87 -6.49 -8.37
CA TYR A 109 14.34 -5.53 -9.35
C TYR A 109 15.49 -4.70 -9.95
N LEU A 110 15.78 -3.49 -9.46
CA LEU A 110 16.93 -2.71 -9.95
C LEU A 110 18.27 -3.26 -9.44
N ALA A 111 18.26 -3.91 -8.26
CA ALA A 111 19.37 -4.74 -7.83
C ALA A 111 19.14 -6.20 -8.28
N ARG A 112 20.17 -6.80 -8.89
CA ARG A 112 20.15 -8.22 -9.30
C ARG A 112 20.41 -9.17 -8.14
N THR A 113 21.13 -8.70 -7.10
CA THR A 113 21.47 -9.45 -5.89
C THR A 113 21.90 -8.49 -4.78
N TRP A 114 21.88 -8.99 -3.56
CA TRP A 114 22.33 -8.26 -2.36
C TRP A 114 22.90 -9.22 -1.31
N TYR A 115 23.59 -8.65 -0.34
CA TYR A 115 24.05 -9.35 0.85
C TYR A 115 24.12 -8.40 2.03
N SER A 116 23.98 -8.94 3.26
CA SER A 116 24.07 -8.16 4.49
C SER A 116 25.30 -8.54 5.29
N SER A 117 25.71 -7.65 6.21
CA SER A 117 26.59 -8.02 7.31
C SER A 117 25.90 -9.04 8.25
N PRO A 118 26.66 -9.82 9.04
CA PRO A 118 26.08 -10.80 9.97
C PRO A 118 25.14 -10.21 11.01
N ASP A 119 25.35 -8.94 11.36
CA ASP A 119 24.53 -8.19 12.32
C ASP A 119 23.40 -7.40 11.68
N PHE A 120 23.24 -7.45 10.34
CA PHE A 120 22.22 -6.74 9.58
C PHE A 120 22.24 -5.19 9.73
N THR A 121 23.43 -4.62 10.01
CA THR A 121 23.64 -3.16 10.04
C THR A 121 24.15 -2.62 8.70
N GLU A 122 24.65 -3.49 7.82
CA GLU A 122 25.09 -3.09 6.48
C GLU A 122 24.44 -4.00 5.42
N TRP A 123 23.96 -3.36 4.35
CA TRP A 123 23.36 -4.03 3.19
C TRP A 123 24.04 -3.56 1.92
N THR A 124 24.62 -4.48 1.15
CA THR A 124 25.24 -4.17 -0.13
C THR A 124 24.39 -4.71 -1.26
N PHE A 125 24.07 -3.85 -2.21
CA PHE A 125 23.28 -4.16 -3.39
C PHE A 125 24.17 -4.11 -4.64
N VAL A 126 24.04 -5.14 -5.49
CA VAL A 126 24.67 -5.18 -6.80
C VAL A 126 23.61 -4.88 -7.85
N LEU A 127 23.72 -3.74 -8.48
CA LEU A 127 22.75 -3.24 -9.45
C LEU A 127 22.80 -4.03 -10.76
N ARG A 128 21.72 -4.01 -11.49
CA ARG A 128 21.68 -4.42 -12.89
C ARG A 128 22.47 -3.41 -13.72
N ASN A 129 23.07 -3.86 -14.82
CA ASN A 129 23.84 -3.02 -15.74
C ASN A 129 23.12 -2.75 -17.07
N ASP A 130 21.92 -3.28 -17.22
CA ASP A 130 21.04 -3.17 -18.39
C ASP A 130 19.86 -2.22 -18.17
N VAL A 131 19.78 -1.54 -17.02
CA VAL A 131 18.71 -0.59 -16.69
C VAL A 131 19.00 0.77 -17.29
N LEU A 132 18.00 1.30 -18.01
CA LEU A 132 18.06 2.64 -18.62
C LEU A 132 16.89 3.48 -18.13
N TRP A 133 17.15 4.76 -17.87
CA TRP A 133 16.12 5.77 -17.80
C TRP A 133 15.38 5.90 -19.14
N HIS A 134 14.16 6.41 -19.16
CA HIS A 134 13.36 6.54 -20.40
C HIS A 134 14.04 7.38 -21.49
N ASP A 135 14.94 8.29 -21.13
CA ASP A 135 15.75 9.09 -22.07
C ASP A 135 16.98 8.33 -22.58
N GLY A 136 17.23 7.14 -22.08
CA GLY A 136 18.32 6.27 -22.49
C GLY A 136 19.60 6.41 -21.66
N THR A 137 19.60 7.25 -20.65
CA THR A 137 20.73 7.37 -19.71
C THR A 137 20.82 6.11 -18.84
N PRO A 138 22.01 5.50 -18.64
CA PRO A 138 22.17 4.35 -17.76
C PRO A 138 21.87 4.70 -16.30
N PHE A 139 21.14 3.79 -15.61
CA PHE A 139 20.94 3.85 -14.16
C PHE A 139 22.21 3.35 -13.43
N THR A 140 22.61 4.02 -12.36
CA THR A 140 23.86 3.76 -11.65
C THR A 140 23.70 3.89 -10.12
N ALA A 141 24.73 3.46 -9.38
CA ALA A 141 24.80 3.62 -7.94
C ALA A 141 24.72 5.09 -7.47
N GLU A 142 25.16 6.02 -8.31
CA GLU A 142 25.04 7.46 -8.04
C GLU A 142 23.58 7.94 -8.06
N ASP A 143 22.73 7.35 -8.90
CA ASP A 143 21.30 7.64 -8.89
C ASP A 143 20.65 7.12 -7.61
N VAL A 144 21.08 5.94 -7.14
CA VAL A 144 20.61 5.36 -5.87
C VAL A 144 20.96 6.29 -4.71
N LYS A 145 22.23 6.67 -4.58
CA LYS A 145 22.69 7.58 -3.54
C LYS A 145 21.92 8.91 -3.57
N PHE A 146 21.82 9.51 -4.74
CA PHE A 146 21.10 10.78 -4.92
C PHE A 146 19.63 10.68 -4.47
N TRP A 147 18.95 9.59 -4.82
CA TRP A 147 17.55 9.38 -4.43
C TRP A 147 17.40 9.26 -2.91
N PHE A 148 18.26 8.47 -2.25
CA PHE A 148 18.21 8.33 -0.79
C PHE A 148 18.58 9.62 -0.09
N ASP A 149 19.62 10.33 -0.53
CA ASP A 149 20.00 11.61 0.06
C ASP A 149 18.83 12.61 -0.05
N LEU A 150 18.17 12.67 -1.20
CA LEU A 150 17.02 13.54 -1.40
C LEU A 150 15.83 13.14 -0.53
N ALA A 151 15.58 11.85 -0.38
CA ALA A 151 14.48 11.33 0.43
C ALA A 151 14.71 11.55 1.93
N LEU A 152 15.92 11.38 2.42
CA LEU A 152 16.28 11.47 3.84
C LEU A 152 16.52 12.91 4.30
N PHE A 153 17.25 13.69 3.50
CA PHE A 153 17.75 15.00 3.91
C PHE A 153 17.12 16.16 3.14
N GLY A 154 16.43 15.87 2.03
CA GLY A 154 15.95 16.90 1.13
C GLY A 154 17.12 17.57 0.39
N TYR A 155 17.01 18.86 0.11
CA TYR A 155 18.07 19.62 -0.56
C TYR A 155 18.04 21.09 -0.14
N GLU A 156 19.21 21.67 0.14
CA GLU A 156 19.33 23.07 0.49
C GLU A 156 20.36 23.76 -0.41
N VAL A 157 20.00 24.93 -0.91
CA VAL A 157 20.89 25.79 -1.69
C VAL A 157 20.47 27.25 -1.54
N ASP A 158 21.42 28.13 -1.22
CA ASP A 158 21.20 29.58 -1.07
C ASP A 158 20.00 29.92 -0.15
N GLY A 159 19.83 29.18 0.95
CA GLY A 159 18.74 29.36 1.90
C GLY A 159 17.37 28.88 1.42
N LYS A 160 17.28 28.29 0.23
CA LYS A 160 16.09 27.62 -0.28
C LYS A 160 16.13 26.14 0.08
N ILE A 161 15.02 25.60 0.54
CA ILE A 161 14.94 24.24 1.07
C ILE A 161 13.91 23.42 0.27
N ARG A 162 14.35 22.24 -0.21
CA ARG A 162 13.48 21.13 -0.55
C ARG A 162 13.37 20.21 0.68
N ALA A 163 12.19 20.06 1.23
CA ALA A 163 12.00 19.18 2.37
C ALA A 163 12.32 17.70 2.02
N PRO A 164 12.66 16.85 2.98
CA PRO A 164 12.74 15.40 2.81
C PRO A 164 11.42 14.78 2.33
N ALA A 165 11.45 13.51 1.92
CA ALA A 165 10.26 12.78 1.53
C ALA A 165 9.27 12.62 2.69
N TYR A 166 7.96 12.55 2.40
CA TYR A 166 6.93 12.35 3.42
C TYR A 166 7.10 11.03 4.18
N PHE A 167 7.68 10.02 3.52
CA PHE A 167 7.96 8.70 4.09
C PHE A 167 9.34 8.59 4.75
N LYS A 168 10.05 9.71 4.96
CA LYS A 168 11.39 9.72 5.57
C LYS A 168 11.46 8.88 6.85
N GLY A 169 10.44 8.94 7.70
CA GLY A 169 10.40 8.19 8.95
C GLY A 169 10.50 6.67 8.79
N GLU A 170 10.11 6.14 7.64
CA GLU A 170 10.24 4.72 7.31
C GLU A 170 11.69 4.33 6.96
N LEU A 171 12.50 5.32 6.60
CA LEU A 171 13.91 5.18 6.23
C LEU A 171 14.88 5.70 7.31
N ASP A 172 14.41 6.14 8.47
CA ASP A 172 15.23 6.75 9.54
C ASP A 172 16.30 5.81 10.12
N ALA A 173 16.18 4.50 9.87
CA ALA A 173 17.24 3.55 10.19
C ALA A 173 18.48 3.69 9.30
N ILE A 174 18.38 4.37 8.15
CA ILE A 174 19.51 4.56 7.23
C ILE A 174 20.41 5.67 7.76
N GLU A 175 21.66 5.33 8.04
CA GLU A 175 22.69 6.26 8.46
C GLU A 175 23.44 6.85 7.26
N GLU A 176 23.82 5.98 6.32
CA GLU A 176 24.63 6.37 5.17
C GLU A 176 24.34 5.49 3.94
N VAL A 177 24.43 6.11 2.76
CA VAL A 177 24.43 5.40 1.48
C VAL A 177 25.75 5.67 0.77
N GLU A 178 26.56 4.64 0.60
CA GLU A 178 27.92 4.68 0.04
C GLU A 178 27.94 4.06 -1.35
N VAL A 179 28.50 4.78 -2.32
CA VAL A 179 28.78 4.26 -3.67
C VAL A 179 30.11 3.53 -3.66
N LEU A 180 30.09 2.21 -3.81
CA LEU A 180 31.30 1.38 -3.84
C LEU A 180 31.90 1.28 -5.26
N SER A 181 31.02 1.25 -6.26
CA SER A 181 31.37 1.24 -7.69
C SER A 181 30.19 1.77 -8.51
N LYS A 182 30.31 1.79 -9.83
CA LYS A 182 29.22 2.21 -10.73
C LYS A 182 27.95 1.37 -10.53
N ASP A 183 28.09 0.10 -10.15
CA ASP A 183 27.00 -0.87 -10.02
C ASP A 183 26.86 -1.46 -8.61
N GLN A 184 27.53 -0.87 -7.61
CA GLN A 184 27.43 -1.34 -6.24
C GLN A 184 27.20 -0.19 -5.26
N VAL A 185 26.23 -0.36 -4.39
CA VAL A 185 25.89 0.57 -3.33
C VAL A 185 25.79 -0.16 -2.00
N ARG A 186 26.32 0.45 -0.94
CA ARG A 186 26.18 0.00 0.44
C ARG A 186 25.26 0.94 1.19
N ILE A 187 24.32 0.39 1.93
CA ILE A 187 23.45 1.12 2.86
C ILE A 187 23.81 0.68 4.27
N LYS A 188 24.26 1.63 5.09
CA LYS A 188 24.54 1.43 6.51
C LYS A 188 23.33 1.88 7.33
N LEU A 189 23.01 1.09 8.36
CA LEU A 189 21.91 1.33 9.26
C LEU A 189 22.44 1.70 10.65
N ASN A 190 21.80 2.64 11.32
CA ASN A 190 22.11 3.05 12.69
C ASN A 190 21.62 2.01 13.73
N THR A 191 20.84 1.04 13.31
CA THR A 191 20.34 -0.04 14.12
C THR A 191 20.24 -1.33 13.31
N ARG A 192 20.32 -2.47 13.97
CA ARG A 192 20.14 -3.78 13.36
C ARG A 192 18.74 -3.89 12.74
N ASN A 193 18.66 -4.25 11.45
CA ASN A 193 17.38 -4.51 10.80
C ASN A 193 17.47 -5.65 9.79
N ARG A 194 17.05 -6.84 10.21
CA ARG A 194 16.99 -8.03 9.34
C ARG A 194 15.95 -7.91 8.23
N PHE A 195 14.95 -7.05 8.41
CA PHE A 195 13.80 -6.90 7.52
C PHE A 195 13.88 -5.64 6.65
N PHE A 196 15.09 -5.12 6.49
CA PHE A 196 15.32 -3.90 5.72
C PHE A 196 14.89 -4.03 4.25
N LEU A 197 14.98 -5.24 3.67
CA LEU A 197 14.54 -5.50 2.30
C LEU A 197 13.03 -5.30 2.12
N GLU A 198 12.26 -5.66 3.14
CA GLU A 198 10.81 -5.51 3.13
C GLU A 198 10.41 -4.03 3.10
N ILE A 199 11.16 -3.18 3.78
CA ILE A 199 10.99 -1.72 3.71
C ILE A 199 11.30 -1.23 2.30
N LEU A 200 12.43 -1.64 1.73
CA LEU A 200 12.81 -1.24 0.38
C LEU A 200 11.87 -1.78 -0.72
N ALA A 201 11.18 -2.88 -0.45
CA ALA A 201 10.19 -3.44 -1.37
C ALA A 201 8.82 -2.74 -1.28
N ASP A 202 8.70 -1.66 -0.51
CA ASP A 202 7.49 -0.84 -0.49
C ASP A 202 7.27 -0.20 -1.87
N PRO A 203 6.13 -0.48 -2.52
CA PRO A 203 5.85 0.04 -3.86
C PRO A 203 5.65 1.57 -3.92
N ARG A 204 5.60 2.27 -2.77
CA ARG A 204 5.60 3.73 -2.71
C ARG A 204 6.99 4.33 -2.93
N LEU A 205 8.06 3.57 -2.64
CA LEU A 205 9.44 4.00 -2.79
C LEU A 205 9.89 3.86 -4.25
N LYS A 206 9.68 4.89 -5.06
CA LYS A 206 9.93 4.86 -6.51
C LYS A 206 11.04 5.80 -6.93
N PHE A 207 11.90 5.34 -7.85
CA PHE A 207 12.91 6.16 -8.49
C PHE A 207 12.28 7.07 -9.57
N ALA A 208 11.75 8.22 -9.14
CA ALA A 208 11.15 9.23 -10.00
C ALA A 208 12.04 10.47 -10.19
N HIS A 209 13.27 10.43 -9.69
CA HIS A 209 14.18 11.58 -9.60
C HIS A 209 15.53 11.26 -10.24
N PRO A 210 15.62 11.18 -11.58
CA PRO A 210 16.88 10.93 -12.28
C PRO A 210 17.90 12.02 -11.96
N ARG A 211 19.03 11.61 -11.39
CA ARG A 211 20.06 12.54 -10.91
C ARG A 211 20.52 13.52 -11.99
N HIS A 212 20.77 13.01 -13.20
CA HIS A 212 21.27 13.81 -14.32
C HIS A 212 20.32 14.92 -14.77
N LEU A 213 19.02 14.82 -14.49
CA LEU A 213 18.02 15.85 -14.79
C LEU A 213 17.68 16.73 -13.58
N MET A 214 17.65 16.16 -12.38
CA MET A 214 17.24 16.85 -11.17
C MET A 214 18.36 17.66 -10.54
N GLU A 215 19.55 17.07 -10.38
CA GLU A 215 20.66 17.68 -9.65
C GLU A 215 21.12 19.03 -10.25
N PRO A 216 21.25 19.20 -11.59
CA PRO A 216 21.59 20.49 -12.16
C PRO A 216 20.57 21.60 -11.87
N ARG A 217 19.28 21.26 -11.82
CA ARG A 217 18.21 22.21 -11.51
C ARG A 217 18.21 22.60 -10.04
N LEU A 218 18.42 21.63 -9.15
CA LEU A 218 18.55 21.89 -7.71
C LEU A 218 19.75 22.79 -7.44
N LYS A 219 20.93 22.49 -8.03
CA LYS A 219 22.14 23.33 -7.92
C LYS A 219 21.93 24.76 -8.46
N ALA A 220 21.07 24.94 -9.45
CA ALA A 220 20.69 26.25 -9.96
C ALA A 220 19.63 26.97 -9.07
N GLY A 221 19.32 26.44 -7.90
CA GLY A 221 18.39 27.05 -6.93
C GLY A 221 16.92 26.75 -7.17
N ASN A 222 16.56 25.83 -8.09
CA ASN A 222 15.19 25.36 -8.27
C ASN A 222 14.91 24.18 -7.35
N VAL A 223 14.65 24.43 -6.06
CA VAL A 223 14.37 23.40 -5.06
C VAL A 223 12.95 22.81 -5.18
N SER A 224 12.07 23.44 -5.94
CA SER A 224 10.70 22.97 -6.21
C SER A 224 10.57 22.11 -7.47
N VAL A 225 11.68 21.85 -8.18
CA VAL A 225 11.66 21.00 -9.38
C VAL A 225 11.01 19.65 -9.10
N SER A 226 10.07 19.26 -9.96
CA SER A 226 9.26 18.05 -9.85
C SER A 226 9.57 17.05 -10.98
N PRO A 227 9.13 15.79 -10.87
CA PRO A 227 9.19 14.85 -11.99
C PRO A 227 8.48 15.34 -13.25
N LEU A 228 7.38 16.11 -13.11
CA LEU A 228 6.68 16.70 -14.26
C LEU A 228 7.56 17.71 -15.01
N ASP A 229 8.31 18.55 -14.30
CA ASP A 229 9.21 19.57 -14.89
C ASP A 229 10.36 18.97 -15.70
N ILE A 230 10.66 17.70 -15.49
CA ILE A 230 11.74 16.97 -16.20
C ILE A 230 11.19 15.93 -17.18
N GLY A 231 9.89 15.99 -17.51
CA GLY A 231 9.26 15.14 -18.52
C GLY A 231 8.89 13.75 -18.04
N LEU A 232 8.72 13.53 -16.74
CA LEU A 232 8.34 12.24 -16.12
C LEU A 232 9.25 11.08 -16.56
N VAL A 233 10.57 11.35 -16.63
CA VAL A 233 11.57 10.36 -16.96
C VAL A 233 11.71 9.37 -15.81
N GLY A 234 11.43 8.09 -16.06
CA GLY A 234 11.43 7.02 -15.06
C GLY A 234 12.20 5.79 -15.52
N LEU A 235 12.05 4.70 -14.76
CA LEU A 235 12.66 3.38 -14.97
C LEU A 235 11.61 2.28 -15.24
N GLY A 236 10.34 2.66 -15.33
CA GLY A 236 9.22 1.74 -15.48
C GLY A 236 9.04 1.18 -16.90
N PRO A 237 8.08 0.24 -17.06
CA PRO A 237 7.81 -0.41 -18.34
C PRO A 237 7.18 0.52 -19.39
N PHE A 238 6.64 1.65 -18.97
CA PHE A 238 6.02 2.62 -19.89
C PHE A 238 6.62 4.00 -19.68
N ARG A 239 6.83 4.72 -20.78
CA ARG A 239 7.29 6.11 -20.79
C ARG A 239 6.12 7.07 -20.95
N PHE A 240 6.27 8.27 -20.43
CA PHE A 240 5.28 9.35 -20.55
C PHE A 240 5.08 9.77 -22.02
N GLU A 241 3.83 9.96 -22.41
CA GLU A 241 3.45 10.53 -23.69
C GLU A 241 2.72 11.86 -23.53
N LYS A 242 1.68 11.91 -22.68
CA LYS A 242 0.82 13.09 -22.56
C LYS A 242 0.10 13.14 -21.21
N TYR A 243 -0.09 14.34 -20.72
CA TYR A 243 -0.99 14.66 -19.62
C TYR A 243 -1.91 15.82 -20.03
N GLU A 244 -3.20 15.65 -19.89
CA GLU A 244 -4.24 16.67 -20.02
C GLU A 244 -5.01 16.67 -18.70
N GLU A 245 -4.84 17.75 -17.92
CA GLU A 245 -5.44 17.93 -16.61
C GLU A 245 -6.98 17.73 -16.68
N GLY A 246 -7.53 16.99 -15.72
CA GLY A 246 -8.95 16.65 -15.67
C GLY A 246 -9.42 15.69 -16.77
N SER A 247 -8.53 15.15 -17.61
CA SER A 247 -8.88 14.35 -18.78
C SER A 247 -8.14 13.02 -18.84
N VAL A 248 -6.84 13.04 -19.04
CA VAL A 248 -6.10 11.78 -19.27
C VAL A 248 -4.61 11.90 -19.00
N VAL A 249 -4.03 10.82 -18.47
CA VAL A 249 -2.57 10.56 -18.50
C VAL A 249 -2.33 9.40 -19.45
N ARG A 250 -1.45 9.59 -20.45
CA ARG A 250 -1.07 8.55 -21.43
C ARG A 250 0.36 8.14 -21.24
N VAL A 251 0.56 6.84 -21.17
CA VAL A 251 1.89 6.23 -21.15
C VAL A 251 2.01 5.20 -22.28
N ARG A 252 3.22 5.05 -22.84
CA ARG A 252 3.50 4.18 -23.98
C ARG A 252 4.65 3.26 -23.68
N ARG A 253 4.66 2.08 -24.28
CA ARG A 253 5.70 1.08 -24.12
C ARG A 253 7.09 1.69 -24.17
N PHE A 254 7.93 1.26 -23.25
CA PHE A 254 9.38 1.50 -23.32
C PHE A 254 10.06 0.24 -23.85
N ASP A 255 10.39 0.21 -25.14
CA ASP A 255 10.91 -0.97 -25.82
C ASP A 255 12.24 -1.47 -25.26
N ARG A 256 12.96 -0.63 -24.49
CA ARG A 256 14.21 -0.98 -23.83
C ARG A 256 14.06 -1.24 -22.34
N TYR A 257 12.85 -1.55 -21.89
CA TYR A 257 12.62 -1.98 -20.51
C TYR A 257 13.37 -3.27 -20.24
N PHE A 258 14.00 -3.40 -19.09
CA PHE A 258 14.98 -4.45 -18.82
C PHE A 258 14.38 -5.81 -18.41
N GLU A 259 13.11 -5.88 -18.10
CA GLU A 259 12.48 -7.14 -17.68
C GLU A 259 11.97 -7.97 -18.86
N THR A 260 12.04 -9.29 -18.66
CA THR A 260 11.43 -10.29 -19.54
C THR A 260 10.49 -11.17 -18.71
N ASP A 261 9.56 -11.86 -19.39
CA ASP A 261 8.76 -12.89 -18.74
C ASP A 261 9.57 -14.18 -18.48
N GLY A 262 8.97 -15.16 -17.81
CA GLY A 262 9.62 -16.45 -17.50
C GLY A 262 10.04 -17.28 -18.74
N GLN A 263 9.68 -16.84 -19.93
CA GLN A 263 10.04 -17.46 -21.22
C GLN A 263 11.08 -16.63 -22.00
N GLY A 264 11.52 -15.50 -21.43
CA GLY A 264 12.49 -14.59 -22.06
C GLY A 264 11.86 -13.58 -23.04
N ASN A 265 10.53 -13.44 -23.07
CA ASN A 265 9.88 -12.45 -23.90
C ASN A 265 9.97 -11.07 -23.26
N GLN A 266 10.26 -10.05 -24.09
CA GLN A 266 10.42 -8.67 -23.65
C GLN A 266 9.12 -8.11 -23.07
N LEU A 267 9.17 -7.51 -21.91
CA LEU A 267 8.06 -6.76 -21.32
C LEU A 267 8.18 -5.26 -21.63
N PRO A 268 7.07 -4.50 -21.56
CA PRO A 268 5.69 -4.93 -21.35
C PRO A 268 5.02 -5.44 -22.64
N TYR A 269 3.90 -6.15 -22.52
CA TYR A 269 3.14 -6.64 -23.67
C TYR A 269 2.27 -5.56 -24.32
N LEU A 270 1.67 -4.66 -23.53
CA LEU A 270 0.82 -3.57 -24.02
C LEU A 270 1.63 -2.52 -24.80
N ASP A 271 1.00 -1.88 -25.79
CA ASP A 271 1.55 -0.70 -26.45
C ASP A 271 1.50 0.54 -25.54
N GLY A 272 0.58 0.55 -24.55
CA GLY A 272 0.44 1.64 -23.59
C GLY A 272 -0.77 1.49 -22.69
N ILE A 273 -0.91 2.48 -21.82
CA ILE A 273 -2.06 2.63 -20.91
C ILE A 273 -2.55 4.06 -21.03
N ASP A 274 -3.88 4.23 -21.12
CA ASP A 274 -4.56 5.51 -21.02
C ASP A 274 -5.32 5.52 -19.68
N TYR A 275 -4.87 6.32 -18.73
CA TYR A 275 -5.56 6.60 -17.46
C TYR A 275 -6.53 7.75 -17.70
N ILE A 276 -7.81 7.45 -17.81
CA ILE A 276 -8.88 8.42 -18.12
C ILE A 276 -9.42 8.96 -16.80
N ILE A 277 -9.27 10.27 -16.58
CA ILE A 277 -9.71 10.92 -15.35
C ILE A 277 -11.23 11.05 -15.37
N MET A 278 -11.90 10.41 -14.42
CA MET A 278 -13.34 10.39 -14.27
C MET A 278 -13.71 10.47 -12.80
N THR A 279 -14.22 11.59 -12.35
CA THR A 279 -14.59 11.82 -10.94
C THR A 279 -15.98 11.31 -10.59
N GLU A 280 -16.88 11.24 -11.59
CA GLU A 280 -18.28 10.87 -11.38
C GLU A 280 -18.49 9.35 -11.51
N PRO A 281 -18.91 8.64 -10.43
CA PRO A 281 -19.11 7.18 -10.45
C PRO A 281 -20.07 6.71 -11.54
N ALA A 282 -21.16 7.45 -11.80
CA ALA A 282 -22.13 7.09 -12.82
C ALA A 282 -21.54 7.16 -14.25
N ALA A 283 -20.65 8.14 -14.50
CA ALA A 283 -19.96 8.25 -15.78
C ALA A 283 -18.97 7.09 -15.99
N MET A 284 -18.23 6.70 -14.94
CA MET A 284 -17.37 5.52 -14.96
C MET A 284 -18.15 4.24 -15.27
N ASP A 285 -19.29 4.04 -14.59
CA ASP A 285 -20.19 2.89 -14.83
C ASP A 285 -20.65 2.83 -16.29
N ALA A 286 -21.12 3.93 -16.82
CA ALA A 286 -21.55 4.02 -18.22
C ALA A 286 -20.40 3.74 -19.19
N ALA A 287 -19.22 4.29 -18.94
CA ALA A 287 -18.03 4.08 -19.77
C ALA A 287 -17.56 2.61 -19.74
N PHE A 288 -17.58 1.96 -18.58
CA PHE A 288 -17.24 0.56 -18.45
C PHE A 288 -18.28 -0.33 -19.15
N ARG A 289 -19.59 -0.12 -18.95
CA ARG A 289 -20.67 -0.88 -19.60
C ARG A 289 -20.62 -0.79 -21.10
N THR A 290 -20.27 0.37 -21.64
CA THR A 290 -20.19 0.59 -23.11
C THR A 290 -18.85 0.18 -23.73
N GLY A 291 -17.87 -0.29 -22.94
CA GLY A 291 -16.55 -0.71 -23.43
C GLY A 291 -15.62 0.44 -23.79
N ARG A 292 -15.90 1.66 -23.29
CA ARG A 292 -14.96 2.79 -23.35
C ARG A 292 -13.80 2.63 -22.37
N LEU A 293 -14.02 1.84 -21.29
CA LEU A 293 -13.01 1.40 -20.34
C LEU A 293 -12.84 -0.12 -20.41
N ASP A 294 -11.62 -0.58 -20.23
CA ASP A 294 -11.25 -1.99 -20.18
C ASP A 294 -11.22 -2.50 -18.73
N GLY A 295 -11.06 -1.60 -17.77
CA GLY A 295 -11.08 -1.87 -16.34
C GLY A 295 -11.14 -0.60 -15.52
N GLY A 296 -11.26 -0.78 -14.20
CA GLY A 296 -10.99 0.27 -13.26
C GLY A 296 -9.49 0.24 -12.94
N ALA A 297 -8.84 1.39 -12.97
CA ALA A 297 -7.91 1.68 -11.93
C ALA A 297 -8.69 1.61 -10.60
N ARG A 298 -8.07 1.67 -9.45
CA ARG A 298 -8.78 1.69 -8.16
C ARG A 298 -9.99 2.62 -8.10
N GLY A 299 -10.04 3.63 -9.00
CA GLY A 299 -11.14 4.57 -9.13
C GLY A 299 -12.50 3.92 -9.34
N VAL A 300 -12.62 2.90 -10.17
CA VAL A 300 -13.90 2.22 -10.47
C VAL A 300 -14.26 1.18 -9.42
N GLY A 301 -13.25 0.50 -8.83
CA GLY A 301 -13.47 -0.53 -7.81
C GLY A 301 -13.63 0.02 -6.40
N HIS A 302 -13.13 1.21 -6.14
CA HIS A 302 -13.23 1.82 -4.83
C HIS A 302 -14.71 2.04 -4.47
N TYR A 303 -15.21 1.25 -3.51
CA TYR A 303 -16.63 1.23 -3.11
C TYR A 303 -17.61 0.71 -4.17
N LEU A 304 -17.20 -0.27 -4.98
CA LEU A 304 -18.17 -1.03 -5.74
C LEU A 304 -19.11 -1.72 -4.74
N SER A 305 -20.38 -1.31 -4.73
CA SER A 305 -21.37 -2.00 -3.92
C SER A 305 -21.75 -3.34 -4.56
N GLU A 306 -22.24 -4.28 -3.75
CA GLU A 306 -22.74 -5.55 -4.24
C GLU A 306 -23.84 -5.34 -5.31
N GLU A 307 -24.71 -4.35 -5.13
CA GLU A 307 -25.75 -3.99 -6.10
C GLU A 307 -25.16 -3.61 -7.47
N ARG A 308 -24.12 -2.77 -7.47
CA ARG A 308 -23.42 -2.35 -8.72
C ARG A 308 -22.71 -3.53 -9.38
N MET A 309 -22.08 -4.41 -8.58
CA MET A 309 -21.46 -5.64 -9.07
C MET A 309 -22.49 -6.55 -9.76
N GLN A 310 -23.64 -6.80 -9.10
CA GLN A 310 -24.75 -7.56 -9.68
C GLN A 310 -25.30 -6.88 -10.95
N GLY A 311 -25.29 -5.55 -11.00
CA GLY A 311 -25.62 -4.78 -12.20
C GLY A 311 -24.67 -5.08 -13.36
N TYR A 312 -23.36 -5.11 -13.12
CA TYR A 312 -22.40 -5.47 -14.17
C TYR A 312 -22.56 -6.92 -14.63
N ILE A 313 -22.82 -7.87 -13.73
CA ILE A 313 -23.05 -9.26 -14.07
C ILE A 313 -24.28 -9.40 -14.96
N ARG A 314 -25.39 -8.72 -14.66
CA ARG A 314 -26.60 -8.73 -15.49
C ARG A 314 -26.35 -8.17 -16.90
N ASP A 315 -25.60 -7.06 -17.00
CA ASP A 315 -25.47 -6.34 -18.26
C ASP A 315 -24.35 -6.89 -19.16
N LEU A 316 -23.32 -7.48 -18.56
CA LEU A 316 -22.11 -7.91 -19.27
C LEU A 316 -21.95 -9.43 -19.30
N GLY A 317 -22.56 -10.17 -18.39
CA GLY A 317 -22.46 -11.62 -18.31
C GLY A 317 -20.99 -12.07 -18.14
N ASP A 318 -20.56 -12.94 -19.04
CA ASP A 318 -19.19 -13.50 -19.10
C ASP A 318 -18.12 -12.53 -19.62
N ARG A 319 -18.49 -11.31 -20.00
CA ARG A 319 -17.58 -10.27 -20.48
C ARG A 319 -16.96 -9.43 -19.35
N VAL A 320 -17.28 -9.72 -18.10
CA VAL A 320 -16.72 -9.05 -16.92
C VAL A 320 -16.18 -10.08 -15.94
N PHE A 321 -15.06 -9.76 -15.30
CA PHE A 321 -14.59 -10.40 -14.10
C PHE A 321 -14.22 -9.35 -13.07
N PHE A 322 -14.09 -9.75 -11.81
CA PHE A 322 -13.77 -8.88 -10.70
C PHE A 322 -12.45 -9.31 -10.09
N ALA A 323 -11.49 -8.40 -10.05
CA ALA A 323 -10.28 -8.58 -9.28
C ALA A 323 -10.54 -8.07 -7.85
N GLU A 324 -10.29 -8.93 -6.87
CA GLU A 324 -10.39 -8.59 -5.46
C GLU A 324 -9.02 -8.23 -4.92
N MET A 325 -8.95 -7.16 -4.15
CA MET A 325 -7.74 -6.68 -3.49
C MET A 325 -8.05 -6.38 -2.05
N GLU A 326 -7.14 -6.72 -1.14
CA GLU A 326 -7.23 -6.19 0.20
C GLU A 326 -7.08 -4.67 0.16
N GLY A 327 -8.07 -4.00 0.73
CA GLY A 327 -8.18 -2.55 0.68
C GLY A 327 -7.63 -1.88 1.92
N GLY A 328 -7.91 -0.58 2.02
CA GLY A 328 -7.61 0.19 3.22
C GLY A 328 -8.56 -0.16 4.37
N ASN A 329 -8.10 0.08 5.57
CA ASN A 329 -8.89 -0.18 6.78
C ASN A 329 -9.68 1.06 7.18
N PHE A 330 -10.92 0.84 7.60
CA PHE A 330 -11.72 1.85 8.25
C PHE A 330 -11.39 1.88 9.75
N ARG A 331 -10.95 3.03 10.25
CA ARG A 331 -10.50 3.22 11.64
C ARG A 331 -10.87 4.57 12.17
N LEU A 332 -11.00 4.65 13.50
CA LEU A 332 -11.06 5.91 14.25
C LEU A 332 -9.77 6.08 15.04
N ALA A 333 -9.07 7.18 14.83
CA ALA A 333 -7.84 7.53 15.55
C ALA A 333 -8.02 8.82 16.37
N PHE A 334 -7.39 8.90 17.53
CA PHE A 334 -7.49 10.03 18.44
C PHE A 334 -6.22 10.86 18.47
N ASN A 335 -6.37 12.17 18.61
CA ASN A 335 -5.27 13.06 18.96
C ASN A 335 -5.26 13.27 20.50
N VAL A 336 -4.53 12.41 21.20
CA VAL A 336 -4.47 12.51 22.67
C VAL A 336 -3.54 13.62 23.17
N LEU A 337 -2.83 14.29 22.26
CA LEU A 337 -2.04 15.50 22.59
C LEU A 337 -2.93 16.73 22.71
N LYS A 338 -4.09 16.74 22.05
CA LYS A 338 -5.07 17.83 22.17
C LYS A 338 -5.94 17.59 23.41
N PRO A 339 -6.12 18.60 24.29
CA PRO A 339 -6.93 18.46 25.50
C PRO A 339 -8.38 18.09 25.19
N GLY A 340 -8.91 17.09 25.89
CA GLY A 340 -10.29 16.68 25.77
C GLY A 340 -10.60 15.34 26.45
N PRO A 341 -11.88 14.93 26.51
CA PRO A 341 -12.30 13.67 27.13
C PRO A 341 -11.60 12.43 26.57
N TRP A 342 -11.22 12.46 25.29
CA TRP A 342 -10.49 11.37 24.62
C TRP A 342 -9.05 11.18 25.10
N GLN A 343 -8.52 12.03 25.98
CA GLN A 343 -7.24 11.79 26.68
C GLN A 343 -7.36 10.65 27.69
N ASP A 344 -8.55 10.43 28.25
CA ASP A 344 -8.80 9.31 29.16
C ASP A 344 -8.94 7.99 28.38
N PRO A 345 -8.10 6.97 28.64
CA PRO A 345 -8.19 5.69 27.93
C PRO A 345 -9.53 4.96 28.16
N ARG A 346 -10.23 5.24 29.28
CA ARG A 346 -11.57 4.67 29.55
C ARG A 346 -12.60 5.19 28.55
N VAL A 347 -12.51 6.49 28.20
CA VAL A 347 -13.39 7.11 27.18
C VAL A 347 -13.13 6.47 25.81
N ARG A 348 -11.86 6.37 25.40
CA ARG A 348 -11.53 5.72 24.12
C ARG A 348 -11.97 4.26 24.08
N ARG A 349 -11.80 3.56 25.20
CA ARG A 349 -12.28 2.18 25.37
C ARG A 349 -13.80 2.08 25.25
N ALA A 350 -14.55 2.99 25.87
CA ALA A 350 -16.00 3.06 25.78
C ALA A 350 -16.44 3.23 24.33
N ILE A 351 -15.81 4.13 23.57
CA ILE A 351 -16.08 4.34 22.14
C ILE A 351 -15.84 3.05 21.35
N ALA A 352 -14.71 2.36 21.60
CA ALA A 352 -14.40 1.11 20.92
C ALA A 352 -15.43 -0.02 21.18
N LEU A 353 -15.93 -0.12 22.41
CA LEU A 353 -16.96 -1.09 22.78
C LEU A 353 -18.34 -0.76 22.21
N TRP A 354 -18.61 0.53 22.01
CA TRP A 354 -19.91 1.02 21.54
C TRP A 354 -20.16 0.77 20.06
N ILE A 355 -19.13 0.93 19.23
CA ILE A 355 -19.25 0.85 17.77
C ILE A 355 -19.68 -0.55 17.34
N ASP A 356 -20.74 -0.62 16.54
CA ASP A 356 -21.14 -1.83 15.83
C ASP A 356 -20.30 -1.97 14.55
N LYS A 357 -19.25 -2.77 14.64
CA LYS A 357 -18.30 -2.95 13.53
C LYS A 357 -18.91 -3.72 12.36
N GLU A 358 -19.80 -4.68 12.64
CA GLU A 358 -20.50 -5.45 11.59
C GLU A 358 -21.37 -4.53 10.73
N ALA A 359 -22.04 -3.54 11.35
CA ALA A 359 -22.82 -2.55 10.63
C ALA A 359 -21.99 -1.65 9.72
N ALA A 360 -20.68 -1.51 9.94
CA ALA A 360 -19.80 -0.73 9.09
C ALA A 360 -19.61 -1.37 7.71
N ILE A 361 -19.67 -2.69 7.60
CA ILE A 361 -19.44 -3.41 6.33
C ILE A 361 -20.45 -2.99 5.27
N PRO A 362 -21.77 -3.13 5.45
CA PRO A 362 -22.73 -2.68 4.45
C PRO A 362 -22.82 -1.15 4.34
N SER A 363 -22.66 -0.41 5.47
CA SER A 363 -22.90 1.04 5.51
C SER A 363 -21.74 1.86 4.94
N VAL A 364 -20.49 1.41 5.10
CA VAL A 364 -19.28 2.14 4.72
C VAL A 364 -18.56 1.47 3.56
N LEU A 365 -18.51 0.14 3.54
CA LEU A 365 -17.73 -0.65 2.59
C LEU A 365 -18.55 -1.26 1.46
N GLY A 366 -19.84 -0.93 1.35
CA GLY A 366 -20.71 -1.43 0.29
C GLY A 366 -20.94 -2.94 0.30
N GLY A 367 -20.70 -3.62 1.43
CA GLY A 367 -20.85 -5.07 1.60
C GLY A 367 -19.53 -5.86 1.41
N PHE A 368 -18.44 -5.22 0.96
CA PHE A 368 -17.17 -5.89 0.71
C PHE A 368 -16.15 -5.58 1.80
N GLY A 369 -15.96 -6.52 2.71
CA GLY A 369 -15.04 -6.37 3.82
C GLY A 369 -15.32 -7.32 4.97
N TRP A 370 -14.57 -7.16 6.03
CA TRP A 370 -14.76 -7.87 7.30
C TRP A 370 -14.44 -6.94 8.47
N THR A 371 -14.90 -7.28 9.66
CA THR A 371 -14.56 -6.54 10.88
C THR A 371 -13.07 -6.64 11.15
N SER A 372 -12.44 -5.49 11.41
CA SER A 372 -10.99 -5.47 11.66
C SER A 372 -10.68 -6.02 13.04
N PRO A 373 -9.90 -7.11 13.14
CA PRO A 373 -9.49 -7.67 14.43
C PRO A 373 -8.27 -6.96 15.03
N GLY A 374 -7.64 -6.07 14.28
CA GLY A 374 -6.40 -5.40 14.69
C GLY A 374 -5.67 -4.78 13.51
N LEU A 375 -4.35 -4.73 13.59
CA LEU A 375 -3.47 -4.37 12.49
C LEU A 375 -2.89 -5.63 11.87
N GLY A 376 -3.27 -5.89 10.67
CA GLY A 376 -2.68 -6.96 9.88
C GLY A 376 -3.09 -6.78 8.43
N PRO A 377 -2.21 -7.08 7.47
CA PRO A 377 -2.55 -7.00 6.06
C PRO A 377 -3.44 -8.16 5.62
N LEU A 378 -3.83 -9.06 6.53
CA LEU A 378 -4.33 -10.37 6.15
C LEU A 378 -5.67 -10.68 6.77
N ASN A 379 -6.50 -11.33 5.96
CA ASN A 379 -7.75 -11.93 6.39
C ASN A 379 -7.50 -12.90 7.55
N PRO A 380 -8.03 -12.65 8.75
CA PRO A 380 -7.82 -13.50 9.93
C PRO A 380 -8.23 -14.95 9.72
N GLY A 381 -9.11 -15.22 8.75
CA GLY A 381 -9.52 -16.57 8.37
C GLY A 381 -8.46 -17.34 7.58
N LYS A 382 -7.53 -16.65 6.92
CA LYS A 382 -6.49 -17.26 6.09
C LYS A 382 -5.14 -17.37 6.80
N ASP A 383 -4.83 -16.44 7.71
CA ASP A 383 -3.54 -16.43 8.40
C ASP A 383 -3.68 -16.44 9.92
N LYS A 384 -3.35 -17.60 10.52
CA LYS A 384 -3.40 -17.81 11.96
C LYS A 384 -2.29 -17.12 12.75
N ARG A 385 -1.33 -16.49 12.08
CA ARG A 385 -0.22 -15.74 12.71
C ARG A 385 -0.69 -14.43 13.32
N PHE A 386 -1.82 -13.89 12.86
CA PHE A 386 -2.38 -12.66 13.42
C PHE A 386 -3.28 -12.97 14.60
N VAL A 387 -2.97 -12.34 15.71
CA VAL A 387 -3.77 -12.48 16.92
C VAL A 387 -5.09 -11.79 16.70
N VAL A 388 -6.12 -12.60 16.56
CA VAL A 388 -7.49 -12.13 16.67
C VAL A 388 -7.65 -11.44 18.03
N TRP A 389 -8.12 -10.23 18.03
CA TRP A 389 -8.39 -9.46 19.22
C TRP A 389 -9.46 -10.12 20.04
N PRO A 390 -9.12 -10.62 21.22
CA PRO A 390 -9.96 -11.64 21.82
C PRO A 390 -11.21 -11.09 22.48
N ARG A 391 -11.50 -9.80 22.53
CA ARG A 391 -12.56 -9.38 23.44
C ARG A 391 -13.51 -8.27 22.99
N PHE A 392 -13.20 -7.46 22.00
CA PHE A 392 -14.14 -6.43 21.59
C PHE A 392 -15.28 -6.96 20.73
N ASP A 393 -14.99 -7.97 19.95
CA ASP A 393 -15.86 -8.42 18.87
C ASP A 393 -16.58 -9.74 19.21
N THR A 394 -16.25 -10.39 20.34
CA THR A 394 -16.85 -11.68 20.73
C THR A 394 -18.00 -11.57 21.73
N ALA A 395 -18.07 -10.49 22.51
CA ALA A 395 -19.20 -10.25 23.40
C ALA A 395 -20.40 -9.68 22.62
N PRO A 396 -21.63 -10.03 22.99
CA PRO A 396 -22.82 -9.44 22.40
C PRO A 396 -22.79 -7.91 22.44
N LEU A 397 -23.30 -7.26 21.39
CA LEU A 397 -23.25 -5.79 21.26
C LEU A 397 -23.89 -5.08 22.46
N GLU A 398 -24.99 -5.61 22.98
CA GLU A 398 -25.69 -5.04 24.14
C GLU A 398 -24.81 -5.05 25.41
N GLU A 399 -24.06 -6.13 25.65
CA GLU A 399 -23.13 -6.22 26.78
C GLU A 399 -21.97 -5.24 26.62
N ARG A 400 -21.43 -5.13 25.41
CA ARG A 400 -20.36 -4.16 25.10
C ARG A 400 -20.85 -2.72 25.31
N ARG A 401 -22.07 -2.41 24.90
CA ARG A 401 -22.69 -1.08 25.08
C ARG A 401 -23.02 -0.76 26.54
N ALA A 402 -23.43 -1.74 27.32
CA ALA A 402 -23.63 -1.57 28.76
C ALA A 402 -22.28 -1.20 29.45
N GLU A 403 -21.21 -1.93 29.11
CA GLU A 403 -19.88 -1.66 29.63
C GLU A 403 -19.34 -0.29 29.16
N ALA A 404 -19.60 0.10 27.91
CA ALA A 404 -19.22 1.42 27.39
C ALA A 404 -19.87 2.55 28.22
N LYS A 405 -21.15 2.45 28.52
CA LYS A 405 -21.84 3.42 29.37
C LYS A 405 -21.27 3.48 30.79
N ARG A 406 -20.92 2.32 31.35
CA ARG A 406 -20.27 2.26 32.66
C ARG A 406 -18.93 3.01 32.66
N LEU A 407 -18.08 2.76 31.67
CA LEU A 407 -16.78 3.41 31.50
C LEU A 407 -16.90 4.93 31.30
N MET A 408 -17.90 5.38 30.51
CA MET A 408 -18.18 6.81 30.34
C MET A 408 -18.56 7.48 31.67
N ALA A 409 -19.41 6.84 32.46
CA ALA A 409 -19.81 7.34 33.78
C ALA A 409 -18.62 7.39 34.76
N GLU A 410 -17.80 6.36 34.81
CA GLU A 410 -16.59 6.31 35.64
C GLU A 410 -15.53 7.34 35.24
N ALA A 411 -15.48 7.70 33.96
CA ALA A 411 -14.63 8.77 33.47
C ALA A 411 -15.21 10.18 33.71
N GLY A 412 -16.45 10.30 34.20
CA GLY A 412 -17.12 11.57 34.45
C GLY A 412 -17.89 12.14 33.25
N TYR A 413 -18.13 11.33 32.22
CA TYR A 413 -18.77 11.75 30.96
C TYR A 413 -20.09 10.98 30.67
N ALA A 414 -20.87 10.68 31.69
CA ALA A 414 -22.15 9.96 31.55
C ALA A 414 -23.12 10.64 30.58
N GLU A 415 -23.12 11.98 30.53
CA GLU A 415 -23.95 12.79 29.63
C GLU A 415 -23.34 13.00 28.24
N GLY A 416 -22.15 12.42 27.98
CA GLY A 416 -21.42 12.61 26.74
C GLY A 416 -20.64 13.91 26.66
N PHE A 417 -20.24 14.27 25.43
CA PHE A 417 -19.46 15.48 25.13
C PHE A 417 -19.46 15.78 23.63
N VAL A 418 -18.92 16.94 23.24
CA VAL A 418 -18.67 17.32 21.84
C VAL A 418 -17.25 16.90 21.44
N MET A 419 -17.09 16.28 20.26
CA MET A 419 -15.78 15.88 19.70
C MET A 419 -15.69 16.26 18.23
N GLY A 420 -14.63 16.96 17.85
CA GLY A 420 -14.30 17.26 16.45
C GLY A 420 -13.78 16.04 15.71
N HIS A 421 -14.20 15.88 14.45
CA HIS A 421 -13.77 14.77 13.60
C HIS A 421 -13.53 15.21 12.18
N ILE A 422 -12.33 14.99 11.67
CA ILE A 422 -12.02 15.20 10.25
C ILE A 422 -12.15 13.91 9.45
N SER A 423 -12.85 13.99 8.34
CA SER A 423 -13.08 12.89 7.40
C SER A 423 -12.71 13.30 5.99
N ARG A 424 -12.22 12.35 5.20
CA ARG A 424 -11.87 12.60 3.80
C ARG A 424 -13.10 12.71 2.92
N ALA A 425 -13.13 13.68 2.01
CA ALA A 425 -14.18 13.83 1.03
C ALA A 425 -14.37 12.59 0.13
N GLN A 426 -13.29 11.83 -0.10
CA GLN A 426 -13.35 10.57 -0.83
C GLN A 426 -13.98 9.41 -0.03
N GLN A 427 -14.17 9.57 1.29
CA GLN A 427 -14.71 8.56 2.19
C GLN A 427 -15.75 9.12 3.17
N PRO A 428 -16.76 9.85 2.71
CA PRO A 428 -17.67 10.60 3.59
C PRO A 428 -18.56 9.69 4.45
N LEU A 429 -18.84 8.47 3.95
CA LEU A 429 -19.71 7.52 4.67
C LEU A 429 -19.13 7.08 6.01
N GLY A 430 -17.80 7.00 6.14
CA GLY A 430 -17.16 6.59 7.39
C GLY A 430 -17.38 7.61 8.51
N GLY A 431 -17.19 8.90 8.24
CA GLY A 431 -17.45 9.96 9.20
C GLY A 431 -18.93 10.03 9.60
N GLN A 432 -19.83 9.90 8.63
CA GLN A 432 -21.27 9.88 8.91
C GLN A 432 -21.68 8.66 9.76
N PHE A 433 -21.17 7.48 9.44
CA PHE A 433 -21.37 6.27 10.23
C PHE A 433 -20.91 6.47 11.70
N LEU A 434 -19.72 7.01 11.91
CA LEU A 434 -19.24 7.29 13.26
C LEU A 434 -20.13 8.27 14.01
N LYS A 435 -20.58 9.34 13.35
CA LYS A 435 -21.49 10.33 13.93
C LYS A 435 -22.79 9.68 14.40
N ASP A 436 -23.38 8.83 13.56
CA ASP A 436 -24.65 8.15 13.89
C ASP A 436 -24.46 7.12 15.03
N GLN A 437 -23.36 6.37 15.02
CA GLN A 437 -23.04 5.43 16.10
C GLN A 437 -22.83 6.13 17.44
N LEU A 438 -21.99 7.16 17.48
CA LEU A 438 -21.53 7.80 18.71
C LEU A 438 -22.61 8.66 19.38
N LYS A 439 -23.62 9.11 18.64
CA LYS A 439 -24.79 9.77 19.19
C LYS A 439 -25.48 8.95 20.29
N GLY A 440 -25.53 7.62 20.15
CA GLY A 440 -26.12 6.72 21.14
C GLY A 440 -25.32 6.61 22.45
N LEU A 441 -24.04 7.03 22.43
CA LEU A 441 -23.17 7.14 23.62
C LEU A 441 -23.15 8.57 24.20
N GLY A 442 -23.98 9.47 23.67
CA GLY A 442 -24.02 10.89 24.07
C GLY A 442 -22.93 11.76 23.44
N ILE A 443 -22.13 11.23 22.51
CA ILE A 443 -21.07 12.00 21.87
C ILE A 443 -21.63 12.70 20.64
N ASP A 444 -21.58 14.06 20.64
CA ASP A 444 -21.91 14.88 19.49
C ASP A 444 -20.66 15.05 18.62
N LEU A 445 -20.56 14.22 17.56
CA LEU A 445 -19.44 14.26 16.63
C LEU A 445 -19.64 15.39 15.61
N GLN A 446 -18.80 16.43 15.73
CA GLN A 446 -18.74 17.55 14.80
C GLN A 446 -17.91 17.15 13.59
N LEU A 447 -18.61 16.67 12.55
CA LEU A 447 -17.98 16.12 11.35
C LEU A 447 -17.59 17.24 10.39
N GLU A 448 -16.31 17.32 10.07
CA GLU A 448 -15.74 18.15 9.01
C GLU A 448 -15.25 17.25 7.89
N VAL A 449 -15.76 17.47 6.69
CA VAL A 449 -15.38 16.71 5.49
C VAL A 449 -14.47 17.59 4.64
N VAL A 450 -13.22 17.17 4.54
CA VAL A 450 -12.14 17.94 3.91
C VAL A 450 -11.54 17.19 2.71
N ASP A 451 -10.91 17.92 1.79
CA ASP A 451 -10.18 17.29 0.70
C ASP A 451 -8.88 16.61 1.19
N GLU A 452 -8.20 15.88 0.30
CA GLU A 452 -6.99 15.11 0.65
C GLU A 452 -5.83 16.01 1.11
N ALA A 453 -5.68 17.18 0.51
CA ALA A 453 -4.59 18.11 0.85
C ALA A 453 -4.85 18.76 2.23
N GLU A 454 -6.06 19.19 2.46
CA GLU A 454 -6.49 19.75 3.74
C GLU A 454 -6.46 18.71 4.86
N TRP A 455 -6.90 17.48 4.59
CA TRP A 455 -6.80 16.37 5.54
C TRP A 455 -5.34 16.08 5.94
N ASN A 456 -4.42 16.03 4.97
CA ASN A 456 -2.99 15.83 5.25
C ASN A 456 -2.41 16.99 6.06
N THR A 457 -2.80 18.23 5.74
CA THR A 457 -2.36 19.43 6.48
C THR A 457 -2.90 19.41 7.92
N GLY A 458 -4.19 19.16 8.10
CA GLY A 458 -4.83 19.07 9.42
C GLY A 458 -4.19 17.99 10.30
N ARG A 459 -3.86 16.83 9.70
CA ARG A 459 -3.18 15.73 10.38
C ARG A 459 -1.79 16.13 10.92
N VAL A 460 -1.04 16.91 10.15
CA VAL A 460 0.30 17.38 10.55
C VAL A 460 0.20 18.54 11.55
N SER A 461 -0.74 19.46 11.36
CA SER A 461 -0.93 20.62 12.25
C SER A 461 -1.54 20.25 13.62
N LEU A 462 -2.01 19.01 13.82
CA LEU A 462 -2.68 18.54 15.04
C LEU A 462 -4.02 19.23 15.35
N ASP A 463 -4.65 19.82 14.35
CA ASP A 463 -5.89 20.57 14.54
C ASP A 463 -7.15 19.70 14.34
N TYR A 464 -7.19 18.59 15.07
CA TYR A 464 -8.35 17.69 15.15
C TYR A 464 -8.38 16.99 16.50
N ASP A 465 -9.56 16.55 16.93
CA ASP A 465 -9.74 15.72 18.13
C ASP A 465 -9.67 14.24 17.79
N SER A 466 -10.31 13.88 16.69
CA SER A 466 -10.30 12.54 16.10
C SER A 466 -10.30 12.60 14.57
N GLN A 467 -9.89 11.50 13.94
CA GLN A 467 -9.89 11.40 12.49
C GLN A 467 -10.25 9.99 12.01
N GLN A 468 -10.80 9.93 10.82
CA GLN A 468 -10.91 8.70 10.07
C GLN A 468 -9.57 8.40 9.39
N GLY A 469 -8.91 7.31 9.81
CA GLY A 469 -7.68 6.85 9.19
C GLY A 469 -7.93 5.67 8.24
N ALA A 470 -7.23 5.64 7.12
CA ALA A 470 -6.98 4.41 6.39
C ALA A 470 -5.51 4.04 6.60
N LEU A 471 -5.26 2.92 7.25
CA LEU A 471 -3.92 2.37 7.33
C LEU A 471 -3.74 1.38 6.19
N THR A 472 -2.80 1.65 5.32
CA THR A 472 -2.25 0.61 4.48
C THR A 472 -1.13 -0.03 5.26
N VAL A 473 -1.26 -1.29 5.56
CA VAL A 473 -0.20 -2.10 6.16
C VAL A 473 0.53 -2.76 5.02
N LEU A 474 1.86 -2.74 5.05
CA LEU A 474 2.65 -3.48 4.06
C LEU A 474 2.37 -4.98 4.20
N PRO A 475 2.34 -5.73 3.10
CA PRO A 475 2.17 -7.18 3.12
C PRO A 475 3.45 -7.87 3.58
N ILE A 476 3.85 -7.63 4.81
CA ILE A 476 4.91 -8.38 5.47
C ILE A 476 4.29 -9.36 6.45
N PRO A 477 4.85 -10.58 6.56
CA PRO A 477 4.29 -11.62 7.42
C PRO A 477 4.07 -11.16 8.86
N GLU A 478 4.83 -10.18 9.31
CA GLU A 478 4.84 -9.62 10.65
C GLU A 478 4.22 -8.22 10.75
N GLY A 479 3.78 -7.63 9.65
CA GLY A 479 2.97 -6.42 9.61
C GLY A 479 3.58 -5.12 10.19
N THR A 480 4.89 -4.94 10.12
CA THR A 480 5.57 -4.09 11.10
C THR A 480 5.91 -2.66 10.69
N GLU A 481 6.33 -2.41 9.44
CA GLU A 481 7.01 -1.15 9.17
C GLU A 481 6.05 0.02 8.92
N GLY A 482 4.91 -0.23 8.30
CA GLY A 482 3.88 0.82 8.09
C GLY A 482 3.21 1.30 9.38
N VAL A 483 3.43 0.60 10.49
CA VAL A 483 2.78 0.87 11.77
C VAL A 483 3.54 1.88 12.61
N TYR A 484 4.87 1.81 12.60
CA TYR A 484 5.71 2.67 13.43
C TYR A 484 5.51 4.15 13.08
N GLY A 485 5.66 4.51 11.82
CA GLY A 485 5.46 5.88 11.37
C GLY A 485 4.06 6.44 11.65
N ARG A 486 3.09 5.58 11.97
CA ARG A 486 1.69 5.96 12.17
C ARG A 486 1.20 5.89 13.61
N PHE A 487 1.95 5.24 14.50
CA PHE A 487 1.58 5.09 15.92
C PHE A 487 2.60 5.69 16.90
N SER A 488 3.79 6.10 16.41
CA SER A 488 4.78 6.81 17.19
C SER A 488 4.60 8.33 17.10
N LYS A 489 5.59 9.08 17.58
CA LYS A 489 5.70 10.53 17.43
C LYS A 489 5.86 11.03 15.99
N SER A 490 5.89 10.15 15.00
CA SER A 490 6.03 10.55 13.60
C SER A 490 4.94 11.56 13.21
N PRO A 491 5.26 12.61 12.45
CA PRO A 491 4.28 13.53 11.90
C PRO A 491 3.19 12.81 11.09
N ASP A 492 3.52 11.64 10.54
CA ASP A 492 2.60 10.81 9.76
C ASP A 492 1.72 9.90 10.61
N SER A 493 1.93 9.84 11.93
CA SER A 493 1.08 9.06 12.83
C SER A 493 -0.36 9.55 12.79
N TYR A 494 -1.29 8.61 12.66
CA TYR A 494 -2.73 8.92 12.72
C TYR A 494 -3.20 9.15 14.15
N ALA A 495 -2.67 8.39 15.10
CA ALA A 495 -2.91 8.61 16.52
C ALA A 495 -1.78 9.47 17.06
N LYS A 496 -2.11 10.67 17.47
CA LYS A 496 -1.11 11.60 18.02
C LYS A 496 -0.90 11.32 19.51
N HIS A 497 0.26 10.78 19.84
CA HIS A 497 0.70 10.50 21.21
C HIS A 497 2.22 10.65 21.33
N GLU A 498 2.71 10.73 22.56
CA GLU A 498 4.13 10.75 22.90
C GLU A 498 4.53 9.56 23.81
N ASP A 499 3.93 8.41 23.54
CA ASP A 499 4.12 7.22 24.34
C ASP A 499 5.38 6.46 23.89
N THR A 500 6.46 6.64 24.65
CA THR A 500 7.76 6.01 24.37
C THR A 500 7.74 4.48 24.46
N LYS A 501 6.72 3.88 25.09
CA LYS A 501 6.58 2.43 25.13
C LYS A 501 6.24 1.85 23.75
N VAL A 502 5.56 2.63 22.91
CA VAL A 502 5.34 2.26 21.50
C VAL A 502 6.68 2.18 20.76
N ASP A 503 7.56 3.16 20.99
CA ASP A 503 8.90 3.19 20.39
C ASP A 503 9.78 2.03 20.91
N ASP A 504 9.64 1.65 22.20
CA ASP A 504 10.32 0.47 22.75
C ASP A 504 9.89 -0.83 22.07
N TYR A 505 8.59 -1.02 21.84
CA TYR A 505 8.11 -2.18 21.09
C TYR A 505 8.63 -2.21 19.66
N TYR A 506 8.69 -1.05 19.01
CA TYR A 506 9.24 -0.97 17.66
C TYR A 506 10.72 -1.38 17.63
N ARG A 507 11.52 -0.88 18.57
CA ARG A 507 12.92 -1.30 18.69
C ARG A 507 13.04 -2.81 18.90
N LEU A 508 12.22 -3.42 19.77
CA LEU A 508 12.18 -4.85 19.97
C LEU A 508 11.79 -5.63 18.69
N LEU A 509 10.95 -5.06 17.83
CA LEU A 509 10.62 -5.64 16.54
C LEU A 509 11.83 -5.67 15.60
N LEU A 510 12.60 -4.57 15.53
CA LEU A 510 13.81 -4.50 14.72
C LEU A 510 14.93 -5.44 15.24
N GLU A 511 15.04 -5.59 16.56
CA GLU A 511 16.03 -6.45 17.21
C GLU A 511 15.66 -7.94 17.15
N ALA A 512 14.41 -8.27 16.83
CA ALA A 512 13.94 -9.66 16.81
C ALA A 512 14.68 -10.48 15.75
N SER A 513 15.38 -11.51 16.19
CA SER A 513 16.21 -12.37 15.33
C SER A 513 15.45 -13.50 14.66
N THR A 514 14.22 -13.80 15.13
CA THR A 514 13.36 -14.85 14.56
C THR A 514 11.97 -14.32 14.28
N THR A 515 11.29 -14.93 13.31
CA THR A 515 9.90 -14.62 12.96
C THR A 515 8.96 -14.81 14.15
N GLU A 516 9.13 -15.86 14.95
CA GLU A 516 8.31 -16.14 16.13
C GLU A 516 8.42 -15.03 17.18
N ARG A 517 9.67 -14.58 17.45
CA ARG A 517 9.90 -13.49 18.40
C ARG A 517 9.27 -12.19 17.90
N ARG A 518 9.37 -11.92 16.62
CA ARG A 518 8.78 -10.74 16.00
C ARG A 518 7.25 -10.76 16.08
N ILE A 519 6.61 -11.88 15.74
CA ILE A 519 5.16 -12.08 15.89
C ILE A 519 4.73 -11.84 17.34
N GLU A 520 5.47 -12.35 18.32
CA GLU A 520 5.14 -12.18 19.74
C GLU A 520 5.24 -10.70 20.17
N VAL A 521 6.32 -10.01 19.79
CA VAL A 521 6.47 -8.56 20.08
C VAL A 521 5.35 -7.76 19.38
N TRP A 522 5.03 -8.10 18.15
CA TRP A 522 3.95 -7.48 17.39
C TRP A 522 2.59 -7.68 18.08
N ARG A 523 2.32 -8.87 18.57
CA ARG A 523 1.12 -9.16 19.36
C ARG A 523 1.03 -8.27 20.60
N GLN A 524 2.13 -8.16 21.35
CA GLN A 524 2.19 -7.31 22.55
C GLN A 524 1.99 -5.83 22.24
N LEU A 525 2.57 -5.33 21.14
CA LEU A 525 2.39 -3.97 20.68
C LEU A 525 0.92 -3.70 20.32
N GLN A 526 0.29 -4.59 19.58
CA GLN A 526 -1.14 -4.45 19.23
C GLN A 526 -2.03 -4.47 20.48
N GLU A 527 -1.79 -5.39 21.40
CA GLU A 527 -2.53 -5.44 22.67
C GLU A 527 -2.37 -4.12 23.43
N TYR A 528 -1.17 -3.57 23.46
CA TYR A 528 -0.90 -2.30 24.12
C TYR A 528 -1.62 -1.12 23.46
N ILE A 529 -1.50 -0.98 22.14
CA ILE A 529 -2.07 0.16 21.37
C ILE A 529 -3.60 0.10 21.34
N PHE A 530 -4.19 -1.07 21.10
CA PHE A 530 -5.62 -1.17 20.83
C PHE A 530 -6.45 -1.53 22.07
N VAL A 531 -5.91 -2.34 22.98
CA VAL A 531 -6.61 -2.73 24.22
C VAL A 531 -6.23 -1.82 25.37
N GLY A 532 -4.93 -1.67 25.63
CA GLY A 532 -4.42 -0.93 26.77
C GLY A 532 -4.71 0.56 26.66
N GLN A 533 -4.29 1.17 25.57
CA GLN A 533 -4.39 2.61 25.34
C GLN A 533 -5.57 3.01 24.45
N THR A 534 -5.98 2.15 23.55
CA THR A 534 -7.04 2.43 22.55
C THR A 534 -6.77 3.74 21.78
N TYR A 535 -5.52 3.94 21.32
CA TYR A 535 -5.15 5.12 20.53
C TYR A 535 -5.84 5.12 19.16
N VAL A 536 -6.09 3.94 18.62
CA VAL A 536 -6.82 3.70 17.38
C VAL A 536 -7.84 2.60 17.60
N ILE A 537 -8.99 2.76 17.00
CA ILE A 537 -10.05 1.74 16.98
C ILE A 537 -10.12 1.17 15.57
N PRO A 538 -9.64 -0.06 15.34
CA PRO A 538 -9.87 -0.77 14.09
C PRO A 538 -11.36 -1.13 13.99
N ILE A 539 -11.99 -0.80 12.87
CA ILE A 539 -13.44 -1.04 12.68
C ILE A 539 -13.67 -2.10 11.63
N ALA A 540 -13.21 -1.86 10.40
CA ALA A 540 -13.40 -2.81 9.30
C ALA A 540 -12.23 -2.73 8.30
N GLU A 541 -11.99 -3.84 7.62
CA GLU A 541 -11.07 -3.97 6.50
C GLU A 541 -11.88 -4.04 5.21
N ALA A 542 -11.53 -3.21 4.23
CA ALA A 542 -12.19 -3.21 2.95
C ALA A 542 -11.61 -4.28 2.02
N ILE A 543 -12.45 -4.87 1.19
CA ILE A 543 -12.04 -5.55 -0.04
C ILE A 543 -12.36 -4.60 -1.19
N TYR A 544 -11.35 -4.24 -1.97
CA TYR A 544 -11.59 -3.52 -3.22
C TYR A 544 -11.94 -4.51 -4.30
N VAL A 545 -13.07 -4.32 -4.91
CA VAL A 545 -13.57 -5.15 -6.01
C VAL A 545 -13.47 -4.31 -7.29
N VAL A 546 -12.53 -4.67 -8.18
CA VAL A 546 -12.26 -3.89 -9.39
C VAL A 546 -12.76 -4.66 -10.62
N PRO A 547 -13.71 -4.10 -11.38
CA PRO A 547 -14.21 -4.74 -12.59
C PRO A 547 -13.20 -4.60 -13.75
N TYR A 548 -12.98 -5.70 -14.47
CA TYR A 548 -12.20 -5.75 -15.70
C TYR A 548 -12.98 -6.49 -16.79
N ARG A 549 -12.72 -6.13 -18.04
CA ARG A 549 -13.16 -6.91 -19.18
C ARG A 549 -12.41 -8.23 -19.24
N THR A 550 -13.10 -9.32 -19.59
CA THR A 550 -12.52 -10.68 -19.58
C THR A 550 -11.38 -10.88 -20.58
N TYR A 551 -11.24 -9.99 -21.56
CA TYR A 551 -10.08 -9.99 -22.46
C TYR A 551 -8.82 -9.33 -21.84
N VAL A 552 -8.90 -8.69 -20.70
CA VAL A 552 -7.72 -8.22 -19.94
C VAL A 552 -7.13 -9.41 -19.20
N LYS A 553 -5.88 -9.74 -19.48
CA LYS A 553 -5.16 -10.90 -18.94
C LYS A 553 -3.86 -10.47 -18.30
N GLY A 554 -3.30 -11.35 -17.45
CA GLY A 554 -1.97 -11.15 -16.85
C GLY A 554 -1.93 -10.10 -15.76
N LEU A 555 -3.08 -9.71 -15.18
CA LEU A 555 -3.11 -8.90 -13.97
C LEU A 555 -2.40 -9.66 -12.84
N PRO A 556 -1.60 -8.99 -12.02
CA PRO A 556 -1.01 -9.61 -10.85
C PRO A 556 -2.13 -10.13 -9.91
N VAL A 557 -2.04 -11.42 -9.51
CA VAL A 557 -3.07 -12.10 -8.70
C VAL A 557 -2.38 -12.93 -7.61
N PRO A 558 -2.90 -12.95 -6.40
CA PRO A 558 -3.83 -12.00 -5.82
C PRO A 558 -3.10 -10.73 -5.39
N ALA A 559 -3.66 -9.60 -5.65
CA ALA A 559 -3.18 -8.38 -5.04
C ALA A 559 -3.64 -8.37 -3.58
N GLU A 560 -2.85 -8.97 -2.71
CA GLU A 560 -3.07 -8.92 -1.26
C GLU A 560 -2.74 -7.54 -0.67
N ASP A 561 -2.28 -6.61 -1.52
CA ASP A 561 -2.08 -5.21 -1.19
C ASP A 561 -2.50 -4.33 -2.37
N ALA A 562 -3.29 -3.36 -2.04
CA ALA A 562 -3.76 -2.37 -2.97
C ALA A 562 -2.63 -1.55 -3.65
N HIS A 563 -1.40 -1.53 -3.12
CA HIS A 563 -0.26 -0.83 -3.74
C HIS A 563 0.51 -1.68 -4.76
N THR A 564 0.40 -3.01 -4.73
CA THR A 564 1.08 -3.89 -5.69
C THR A 564 0.40 -3.93 -7.06
N HIS A 565 -0.83 -3.43 -7.17
CA HIS A 565 -1.61 -3.41 -8.42
C HIS A 565 -1.08 -2.45 -9.50
N THR A 566 0.01 -1.76 -9.23
CA THR A 566 0.60 -0.80 -10.17
C THR A 566 1.54 -1.43 -11.20
N ASP A 567 1.73 -2.76 -11.15
CA ASP A 567 2.59 -3.48 -12.09
C ASP A 567 1.80 -4.02 -13.28
N PHE A 568 1.80 -3.26 -14.36
CA PHE A 568 1.13 -3.63 -15.60
C PHE A 568 2.07 -4.24 -16.66
N ALA A 569 3.31 -4.57 -16.31
CA ALA A 569 4.29 -5.07 -17.29
C ALA A 569 3.83 -6.40 -17.94
N THR A 570 3.19 -7.28 -17.15
CA THR A 570 2.71 -8.59 -17.61
C THR A 570 1.30 -8.59 -18.18
N VAL A 571 0.61 -7.45 -18.14
CA VAL A 571 -0.78 -7.33 -18.62
C VAL A 571 -0.84 -7.31 -20.15
N TRP A 572 -1.84 -7.99 -20.72
CA TRP A 572 -2.08 -8.06 -22.16
C TRP A 572 -3.58 -8.14 -22.48
N LEU A 573 -3.93 -7.79 -23.70
CA LEU A 573 -5.31 -7.82 -24.18
C LEU A 573 -5.52 -9.01 -25.11
N ASP A 574 -6.39 -9.95 -24.72
CA ASP A 574 -6.75 -11.09 -25.55
C ASP A 574 -7.64 -10.64 -26.72
N LYS A 575 -7.03 -10.55 -27.90
CA LYS A 575 -7.71 -10.10 -29.11
C LYS A 575 -8.69 -11.14 -29.68
N SER A 576 -8.61 -12.39 -29.23
CA SER A 576 -9.51 -13.46 -29.69
C SER A 576 -10.90 -13.39 -29.02
N VAL A 577 -11.00 -12.70 -27.88
CA VAL A 577 -12.23 -12.58 -27.07
C VAL A 577 -12.87 -11.18 -27.19
N LYS A 578 -12.21 -10.24 -27.83
CA LYS A 578 -12.63 -8.83 -27.93
C LYS A 578 -13.75 -8.61 -28.94
#